data_ee388a8c7ce07f476e5802d3b3e73bd4
#
_entry.id   ee388a8c7ce07f476e5802d3b3e73bd4
#
_cell.length_a   1.000
_cell.length_b   1.000
_cell.length_c   1.000
_cell.angle_alpha   90.00
_cell.angle_beta   90.00
_cell.angle_gamma   90.00
#
_symmetry.space_group_name_H-M   'P 1'
#
loop_
_entity.id
_entity.type
_entity.pdbx_description
1 polymer ?
#
loop_
_entity_poly.entity_id
_entity_poly.type
_entity_poly.pdbx_seq_one_letter_code
_entity_poly.pdbx_strand_id
1 'polypeptide(L)'
;MLIGALLLAGASLASCTARPVKPDLGEARYDPQGRLLIPSDYREWVFLSSGLDMSYRPRTAASPQHTFGNVFVPKAAYRSYVKNGVWPDKTVLILEHRAGATDGSINKAGFFQSGSALGVEAHVKDMSHFPGGWAFFVSDGRSPGDIVGRGEECYSCHETNGARDTTFVQFYPTIAPPKTNDGV
;
A
#
# COMPACT_ATOMS: atom_id res chain seq x y z
N MET A 1 -79.34 10.88 2.59
CA MET A 1 -78.12 11.08 3.42
C MET A 1 -77.09 10.05 2.98
N LEU A 2 -76.10 10.48 2.20
CA LEU A 2 -74.99 9.66 1.79
C LEU A 2 -73.73 10.09 2.60
N ILE A 3 -73.20 9.16 3.38
CA ILE A 3 -71.97 9.38 4.17
C ILE A 3 -70.82 8.88 3.32
N GLY A 4 -69.98 9.81 2.82
CA GLY A 4 -68.73 9.48 2.12
C GLY A 4 -67.62 9.13 3.11
N ALA A 5 -67.05 7.94 2.99
CA ALA A 5 -65.88 7.51 3.73
C ALA A 5 -64.61 7.99 3.01
N LEU A 6 -63.81 8.81 3.67
CA LEU A 6 -62.50 9.30 3.18
C LEU A 6 -61.44 8.29 3.60
N LEU A 7 -60.85 7.58 2.62
CA LEU A 7 -59.71 6.69 2.80
C LEU A 7 -58.42 7.53 2.78
N LEU A 8 -57.76 7.68 3.92
CA LEU A 8 -56.41 8.24 4.04
C LEU A 8 -55.39 7.14 3.71
N ALA A 9 -54.75 7.25 2.55
CA ALA A 9 -53.61 6.42 2.17
C ALA A 9 -52.34 6.94 2.84
N GLY A 10 -51.88 6.26 3.88
CA GLY A 10 -50.60 6.54 4.51
C GLY A 10 -49.44 6.08 3.67
N ALA A 11 -48.65 7.02 3.14
CA ALA A 11 -47.38 6.70 2.46
C ALA A 11 -46.28 6.42 3.50
N SER A 12 -45.88 5.15 3.63
CA SER A 12 -44.71 4.77 4.41
C SER A 12 -43.43 5.17 3.68
N LEU A 13 -42.73 6.18 4.17
CA LEU A 13 -41.39 6.53 3.73
C LEU A 13 -40.40 5.47 4.28
N ALA A 14 -39.98 4.55 3.43
CA ALA A 14 -38.91 3.63 3.74
C ALA A 14 -37.58 4.42 3.81
N SER A 15 -37.10 4.70 5.02
CA SER A 15 -35.77 5.26 5.26
C SER A 15 -34.72 4.23 4.81
N CYS A 16 -34.11 4.46 3.66
CA CYS A 16 -32.92 3.73 3.21
C CYS A 16 -31.75 4.19 4.09
N THR A 17 -31.50 3.52 5.21
CA THR A 17 -30.25 3.69 5.97
C THR A 17 -29.14 3.03 5.19
N ALA A 18 -28.31 3.84 4.51
CA ALA A 18 -27.09 3.34 3.88
C ALA A 18 -26.22 2.69 4.97
N ARG A 19 -25.89 1.40 4.80
CA ARG A 19 -24.90 0.73 5.65
C ARG A 19 -23.60 1.52 5.59
N PRO A 20 -22.93 1.79 6.73
CA PRO A 20 -21.62 2.40 6.71
C PRO A 20 -20.68 1.48 5.91
N VAL A 21 -20.15 2.00 4.81
CA VAL A 21 -19.14 1.29 4.02
C VAL A 21 -17.88 1.27 4.88
N LYS A 22 -17.43 0.07 5.27
CA LYS A 22 -16.15 -0.12 5.95
C LYS A 22 -15.06 0.47 5.05
N PRO A 23 -14.14 1.31 5.57
CA PRO A 23 -13.03 1.83 4.76
C PRO A 23 -12.25 0.65 4.15
N ASP A 24 -11.99 0.70 2.86
CA ASP A 24 -11.11 -0.25 2.20
C ASP A 24 -9.67 0.04 2.64
N LEU A 25 -9.17 -0.78 3.55
CA LEU A 25 -7.80 -0.75 4.03
C LEU A 25 -6.87 -1.59 3.14
N GLY A 26 -7.40 -2.17 2.05
CA GLY A 26 -6.68 -3.15 1.25
C GLY A 26 -6.35 -4.38 2.10
N GLU A 27 -7.31 -4.88 2.85
CA GLU A 27 -7.09 -5.98 3.81
C GLU A 27 -6.38 -7.16 3.15
N ALA A 28 -5.29 -7.60 3.79
CA ALA A 28 -4.54 -8.75 3.34
C ALA A 28 -5.43 -10.00 3.29
N ARG A 29 -5.38 -10.69 2.19
CA ARG A 29 -6.06 -11.99 2.00
C ARG A 29 -5.00 -13.04 1.71
N TYR A 30 -5.19 -14.21 2.29
CA TYR A 30 -4.24 -15.31 2.18
C TYR A 30 -4.91 -16.51 1.53
N ASP A 31 -4.11 -17.27 0.79
CA ASP A 31 -4.56 -18.57 0.30
C ASP A 31 -4.48 -19.64 1.43
N PRO A 32 -4.96 -20.87 1.17
CA PRO A 32 -4.90 -21.95 2.18
C PRO A 32 -3.48 -22.32 2.64
N GLN A 33 -2.45 -21.94 1.90
CA GLN A 33 -1.04 -22.14 2.23
C GLN A 33 -0.44 -20.96 3.01
N GLY A 34 -1.24 -19.92 3.32
CA GLY A 34 -0.80 -18.72 4.04
C GLY A 34 -0.04 -17.72 3.18
N ARG A 35 -0.04 -17.87 1.85
CA ARG A 35 0.59 -16.92 0.92
C ARG A 35 -0.33 -15.73 0.67
N LEU A 36 0.24 -14.53 0.57
CA LEU A 36 -0.53 -13.31 0.34
C LEU A 36 -1.10 -13.28 -1.09
N LEU A 37 -2.40 -13.11 -1.21
CA LEU A 37 -3.02 -12.78 -2.48
C LEU A 37 -2.73 -11.31 -2.79
N ILE A 38 -1.84 -11.05 -3.77
CA ILE A 38 -1.49 -9.68 -4.14
C ILE A 38 -2.74 -8.97 -4.67
N PRO A 39 -3.15 -7.83 -4.08
CA PRO A 39 -4.33 -7.10 -4.53
C PRO A 39 -4.15 -6.64 -5.98
N SER A 40 -5.06 -7.01 -6.89
CA SER A 40 -4.93 -6.69 -8.32
C SER A 40 -5.09 -5.20 -8.63
N ASP A 41 -5.71 -4.45 -7.73
CA ASP A 41 -6.04 -3.03 -7.82
C ASP A 41 -5.03 -2.11 -7.11
N TYR A 42 -3.92 -2.63 -6.58
CA TYR A 42 -2.97 -1.81 -5.81
C TYR A 42 -2.43 -0.60 -6.58
N ARG A 43 -2.46 -0.60 -7.91
CA ARG A 43 -2.06 0.55 -8.73
C ARG A 43 -3.06 1.71 -8.72
N GLU A 44 -4.28 1.47 -8.19
CA GLU A 44 -5.29 2.51 -7.94
C GLU A 44 -5.16 3.13 -6.53
N TRP A 45 -4.24 2.60 -5.74
CA TRP A 45 -3.99 3.09 -4.38
C TRP A 45 -3.20 4.40 -4.39
N VAL A 46 -2.95 4.95 -3.21
CA VAL A 46 -2.13 6.14 -3.06
C VAL A 46 -0.68 5.79 -3.33
N PHE A 47 -0.08 6.45 -4.30
CA PHE A 47 1.34 6.39 -4.57
C PHE A 47 2.12 7.18 -3.50
N LEU A 48 3.09 6.54 -2.85
CA LEU A 48 3.89 7.14 -1.79
C LEU A 48 5.24 7.66 -2.27
N SER A 49 5.93 6.87 -3.08
CA SER A 49 7.30 7.16 -3.50
C SER A 49 7.73 6.32 -4.69
N SER A 50 8.74 6.79 -5.40
CA SER A 50 9.51 6.00 -6.36
C SER A 50 11.00 6.24 -6.16
N GLY A 51 11.78 5.18 -6.01
CA GLY A 51 13.24 5.21 -6.02
C GLY A 51 13.79 4.57 -7.28
N LEU A 52 14.80 5.18 -7.90
CA LEU A 52 15.58 4.57 -8.98
C LEU A 52 16.87 4.00 -8.41
N ASP A 53 17.09 2.69 -8.60
CA ASP A 53 18.28 1.97 -8.11
C ASP A 53 18.55 2.14 -6.60
N MET A 54 17.49 2.41 -5.83
CA MET A 54 17.62 2.61 -4.41
C MET A 54 18.03 1.31 -3.73
N SER A 55 19.14 1.34 -3.02
CA SER A 55 19.70 0.19 -2.31
C SER A 55 20.20 0.64 -0.94
N TYR A 56 19.97 -0.18 0.07
CA TYR A 56 20.46 0.02 1.43
C TYR A 56 21.82 -0.66 1.67
N ARG A 57 22.36 -1.32 0.63
CA ARG A 57 23.71 -1.88 0.62
C ARG A 57 24.62 -1.05 -0.27
N PRO A 58 25.90 -0.87 0.10
CA PRO A 58 26.86 -0.27 -0.81
C PRO A 58 26.87 -1.01 -2.15
N ARG A 59 26.80 -0.28 -3.24
CA ARG A 59 26.91 -0.89 -4.59
C ARG A 59 28.35 -1.30 -4.82
N THR A 60 28.59 -2.58 -5.01
CA THR A 60 29.91 -3.12 -5.34
C THR A 60 30.21 -3.07 -6.85
N ALA A 61 29.15 -3.02 -7.68
CA ALA A 61 29.23 -2.83 -9.14
C ALA A 61 27.95 -2.17 -9.65
N ALA A 62 28.01 -1.52 -10.82
CA ALA A 62 26.81 -1.03 -11.50
C ALA A 62 25.99 -2.24 -11.97
N SER A 63 24.72 -2.30 -11.57
CA SER A 63 23.79 -3.25 -12.18
C SER A 63 23.55 -2.85 -13.65
N PRO A 64 23.60 -3.77 -14.59
CA PRO A 64 23.26 -3.47 -15.98
C PRO A 64 21.76 -3.14 -16.14
N GLN A 65 20.93 -3.53 -15.17
CA GLN A 65 19.50 -3.27 -15.15
C GLN A 65 19.18 -2.23 -14.09
N HIS A 66 18.69 -1.07 -14.53
CA HIS A 66 18.10 -0.08 -13.63
C HIS A 66 16.70 -0.52 -13.19
N THR A 67 16.39 -0.26 -11.94
CA THR A 67 15.11 -0.69 -11.34
C THR A 67 14.46 0.45 -10.58
N PHE A 68 13.19 0.70 -10.88
CA PHE A 68 12.33 1.57 -10.10
C PHE A 68 11.61 0.74 -9.03
N GLY A 69 11.59 1.26 -7.81
CA GLY A 69 10.75 0.73 -6.73
C GLY A 69 9.61 1.70 -6.44
N ASN A 70 8.38 1.32 -6.73
CA ASN A 70 7.18 2.15 -6.54
C ASN A 70 6.40 1.68 -5.33
N VAL A 71 6.14 2.57 -4.38
CA VAL A 71 5.42 2.24 -3.14
C VAL A 71 4.00 2.74 -3.19
N PHE A 72 3.06 1.86 -2.84
CA PHE A 72 1.62 2.12 -2.80
C PHE A 72 1.01 1.72 -1.47
N VAL A 73 -0.05 2.42 -1.06
CA VAL A 73 -0.82 2.12 0.15
C VAL A 73 -2.30 2.41 -0.06
N PRO A 74 -3.24 1.63 0.53
CA PRO A 74 -4.66 1.90 0.42
C PRO A 74 -5.02 3.30 0.93
N LYS A 75 -5.92 3.97 0.24
CA LYS A 75 -6.32 5.36 0.54
C LYS A 75 -6.78 5.56 1.98
N ALA A 76 -7.45 4.59 2.58
CA ALA A 76 -7.91 4.68 3.97
C ALA A 76 -6.73 4.59 4.95
N ALA A 77 -5.76 3.70 4.70
CA ALA A 77 -4.55 3.61 5.51
C ALA A 77 -3.69 4.88 5.41
N TYR A 78 -3.53 5.43 4.20
CA TYR A 78 -2.87 6.72 3.98
C TYR A 78 -3.50 7.85 4.81
N ARG A 79 -4.83 8.02 4.71
CA ARG A 79 -5.56 9.05 5.48
C ARG A 79 -5.42 8.88 6.98
N SER A 80 -5.47 7.63 7.46
CA SER A 80 -5.27 7.32 8.86
C SER A 80 -3.86 7.68 9.33
N TYR A 81 -2.85 7.34 8.53
CA TYR A 81 -1.46 7.68 8.83
C TYR A 81 -1.23 9.19 8.89
N VAL A 82 -1.70 9.95 7.88
CA VAL A 82 -1.56 11.42 7.86
C VAL A 82 -2.21 12.08 9.08
N LYS A 83 -3.30 11.49 9.58
CA LYS A 83 -4.00 12.00 10.76
C LYS A 83 -3.31 11.62 12.08
N ASN A 84 -2.82 10.39 12.19
CA ASN A 84 -2.45 9.80 13.48
C ASN A 84 -0.94 9.55 13.62
N GLY A 85 -0.16 9.62 12.55
CA GLY A 85 1.28 9.37 12.53
C GLY A 85 1.67 7.89 12.67
N VAL A 86 0.69 6.97 12.62
CA VAL A 86 0.91 5.52 12.69
C VAL A 86 0.02 4.80 11.68
N TRP A 87 0.54 3.71 11.12
CA TRP A 87 -0.24 2.86 10.22
C TRP A 87 -1.30 2.09 11.01
N PRO A 88 -2.57 2.10 10.56
CA PRO A 88 -3.61 1.30 11.22
C PRO A 88 -3.33 -0.20 11.06
N ASP A 89 -3.91 -1.00 11.94
CA ASP A 89 -3.93 -2.45 11.76
C ASP A 89 -4.58 -2.81 10.41
N LYS A 90 -4.17 -3.93 9.81
CA LYS A 90 -4.55 -4.40 8.47
C LYS A 90 -4.04 -3.54 7.31
N THR A 91 -3.06 -2.67 7.54
CA THR A 91 -2.39 -1.94 6.44
C THR A 91 -1.57 -2.89 5.57
N VAL A 92 -1.69 -2.72 4.26
CA VAL A 92 -0.83 -3.38 3.26
C VAL A 92 -0.08 -2.30 2.50
N LEU A 93 1.26 -2.30 2.55
CA LEU A 93 2.09 -1.52 1.64
C LEU A 93 2.60 -2.44 0.53
N ILE A 94 2.56 -1.96 -0.70
CA ILE A 94 3.09 -2.69 -1.86
C ILE A 94 4.28 -1.92 -2.42
N LEU A 95 5.40 -2.63 -2.60
CA LEU A 95 6.56 -2.16 -3.35
C LEU A 95 6.60 -2.93 -4.68
N GLU A 96 6.31 -2.24 -5.78
CA GLU A 96 6.40 -2.79 -7.13
C GLU A 96 7.75 -2.46 -7.75
N HIS A 97 8.47 -3.47 -8.21
CA HIS A 97 9.71 -3.30 -8.95
C HIS A 97 9.47 -3.28 -10.46
N ARG A 98 10.01 -2.27 -11.15
CA ARG A 98 9.94 -2.13 -12.61
C ARG A 98 11.31 -1.88 -13.23
N ALA A 99 11.54 -2.48 -14.38
CA ALA A 99 12.74 -2.19 -15.14
C ALA A 99 12.79 -0.73 -15.61
N GLY A 100 13.95 -0.11 -15.49
CA GLY A 100 14.27 1.16 -16.12
C GLY A 100 14.76 0.97 -17.55
N ALA A 101 14.30 1.83 -18.45
CA ALA A 101 14.76 1.91 -19.83
C ALA A 101 15.18 3.33 -20.18
N THR A 102 16.11 3.47 -21.13
CA THR A 102 16.61 4.75 -21.64
C THR A 102 16.08 5.07 -23.03
N ASP A 103 15.89 4.03 -23.85
CA ASP A 103 15.55 4.18 -25.27
C ASP A 103 14.04 4.03 -25.47
N GLY A 104 13.38 5.10 -25.85
CA GLY A 104 11.95 5.06 -26.13
C GLY A 104 11.40 6.41 -26.61
N SER A 105 10.73 6.40 -27.77
CA SER A 105 10.01 7.53 -28.33
C SER A 105 10.82 8.85 -28.31
N ILE A 106 10.36 9.83 -27.55
CA ILE A 106 10.96 11.17 -27.44
C ILE A 106 12.04 11.27 -26.35
N ASN A 107 12.27 10.21 -25.58
CA ASN A 107 13.28 10.24 -24.52
C ASN A 107 14.68 10.39 -25.12
N LYS A 108 15.44 11.40 -24.68
CA LYS A 108 16.81 11.69 -25.11
C LYS A 108 17.82 11.56 -23.97
N ALA A 109 17.34 11.45 -22.73
CA ALA A 109 18.18 11.31 -21.55
C ALA A 109 17.35 10.81 -20.37
N GLY A 110 18.02 10.17 -19.40
CA GLY A 110 17.37 9.64 -18.19
C GLY A 110 16.65 8.32 -18.41
N PHE A 111 15.90 7.92 -17.40
CA PHE A 111 15.24 6.61 -17.35
C PHE A 111 13.73 6.78 -17.23
N PHE A 112 12.98 5.88 -17.82
CA PHE A 112 11.55 5.71 -17.63
C PHE A 112 11.23 4.26 -17.29
N GLN A 113 10.10 4.02 -16.67
CA GLN A 113 9.66 2.68 -16.31
C GLN A 113 9.16 1.94 -17.55
N SER A 114 9.70 0.77 -17.81
CA SER A 114 9.32 -0.05 -18.95
C SER A 114 8.48 -1.27 -18.54
N GLY A 115 7.65 -1.73 -19.46
CA GLY A 115 7.05 -3.04 -19.48
C GLY A 115 6.35 -3.53 -18.23
N SER A 116 6.46 -4.83 -17.99
CA SER A 116 5.84 -5.52 -16.86
C SER A 116 6.61 -5.30 -15.56
N ALA A 117 5.94 -5.47 -14.42
CA ALA A 117 6.60 -5.52 -13.13
C ALA A 117 7.62 -6.67 -13.10
N LEU A 118 8.77 -6.44 -12.48
CA LEU A 118 9.81 -7.44 -12.24
C LEU A 118 9.49 -8.30 -11.01
N GLY A 119 8.74 -7.74 -10.07
CA GLY A 119 8.31 -8.38 -8.85
C GLY A 119 7.53 -7.41 -7.96
N VAL A 120 6.96 -7.95 -6.91
CA VAL A 120 6.19 -7.22 -5.91
C VAL A 120 6.62 -7.71 -4.53
N GLU A 121 6.94 -6.77 -3.66
CA GLU A 121 7.08 -7.02 -2.24
C GLU A 121 5.89 -6.41 -1.49
N ALA A 122 5.42 -7.06 -0.46
CA ALA A 122 4.37 -6.52 0.40
C ALA A 122 4.82 -6.49 1.85
N HIS A 123 4.55 -5.37 2.53
CA HIS A 123 4.75 -5.20 3.96
C HIS A 123 3.37 -5.06 4.61
N VAL A 124 2.96 -6.09 5.34
CA VAL A 124 1.61 -6.24 5.87
C VAL A 124 1.61 -6.07 7.36
N LYS A 125 0.78 -5.13 7.85
CA LYS A 125 0.47 -5.00 9.27
C LYS A 125 -0.77 -5.81 9.61
N ASP A 126 -0.63 -6.82 10.44
CA ASP A 126 -1.73 -7.63 10.95
C ASP A 126 -1.39 -8.10 12.37
N MET A 127 -1.86 -7.33 13.36
CA MET A 127 -1.58 -7.56 14.77
C MET A 127 -2.14 -8.88 15.29
N SER A 128 -3.18 -9.39 14.64
CA SER A 128 -3.82 -10.67 15.03
C SER A 128 -3.16 -11.89 14.38
N HIS A 129 -2.39 -11.70 13.32
CA HIS A 129 -1.87 -12.79 12.50
C HIS A 129 -0.36 -13.00 12.68
N PHE A 130 0.40 -11.91 12.90
CA PHE A 130 1.86 -11.98 12.93
C PHE A 130 2.43 -11.55 14.28
N PRO A 131 3.39 -12.30 14.84
CA PRO A 131 4.17 -11.86 16.00
C PRO A 131 4.88 -10.53 15.68
N GLY A 132 4.71 -9.51 16.53
CA GLY A 132 5.21 -8.15 16.28
C GLY A 132 4.39 -7.34 15.27
N GLY A 133 3.27 -7.90 14.77
CA GLY A 133 2.28 -7.22 13.96
C GLY A 133 2.63 -7.03 12.49
N TRP A 134 3.88 -7.21 12.06
CA TRP A 134 4.32 -7.01 10.68
C TRP A 134 4.87 -8.28 10.05
N ALA A 135 4.60 -8.46 8.75
CA ALA A 135 5.19 -9.51 7.93
C ALA A 135 5.53 -9.00 6.53
N PHE A 136 6.52 -9.64 5.91
CA PHE A 136 6.94 -9.37 4.54
C PHE A 136 6.57 -10.52 3.63
N PHE A 137 6.18 -10.21 2.40
CA PHE A 137 5.87 -11.17 1.36
C PHE A 137 6.57 -10.78 0.07
N VAL A 138 6.97 -11.76 -0.71
CA VAL A 138 7.60 -11.56 -2.03
C VAL A 138 6.83 -12.34 -3.10
N SER A 139 6.66 -11.73 -4.28
CA SER A 139 5.94 -12.30 -5.41
C SER A 139 6.59 -11.88 -6.73
N ASP A 140 6.43 -12.70 -7.75
CA ASP A 140 6.73 -12.33 -9.14
C ASP A 140 5.70 -11.35 -9.75
N GLY A 141 4.72 -10.92 -8.97
CA GLY A 141 3.62 -10.04 -9.39
C GLY A 141 2.47 -10.77 -10.13
N ARG A 142 2.55 -12.09 -10.28
CA ARG A 142 1.54 -12.94 -10.95
C ARG A 142 1.00 -14.02 -10.01
N SER A 143 1.85 -14.53 -9.15
CA SER A 143 1.56 -15.58 -8.18
C SER A 143 1.28 -14.99 -6.80
N PRO A 144 0.61 -15.71 -5.88
CA PRO A 144 0.54 -15.33 -4.48
C PRO A 144 1.94 -15.13 -3.89
N GLY A 145 2.09 -14.14 -3.02
CA GLY A 145 3.35 -13.81 -2.38
C GLY A 145 3.71 -14.80 -1.28
N ASP A 146 4.92 -15.33 -1.32
CA ASP A 146 5.45 -16.17 -0.25
C ASP A 146 5.89 -15.32 0.94
N ILE A 147 5.63 -15.82 2.15
CA ILE A 147 6.05 -15.14 3.38
C ILE A 147 7.56 -15.20 3.53
N VAL A 148 8.17 -14.07 3.85
CA VAL A 148 9.61 -13.98 4.18
C VAL A 148 9.83 -14.48 5.61
N GLY A 149 10.84 -15.31 5.82
CA GLY A 149 11.20 -15.82 7.14
C GLY A 149 11.63 -14.71 8.11
N ARG A 150 11.27 -14.85 9.38
CA ARG A 150 11.59 -13.85 10.43
C ARG A 150 13.10 -13.60 10.60
N GLY A 151 13.95 -14.54 10.27
CA GLY A 151 15.40 -14.40 10.33
C GLY A 151 16.02 -13.70 9.14
N GLU A 152 15.23 -13.39 8.11
CA GLU A 152 15.70 -12.74 6.91
C GLU A 152 15.97 -11.25 7.12
N GLU A 153 16.85 -10.70 6.29
CA GLU A 153 17.35 -9.33 6.37
C GLU A 153 16.24 -8.26 6.29
N CYS A 154 15.12 -8.55 5.64
CA CYS A 154 13.99 -7.62 5.56
C CYS A 154 13.56 -7.14 6.95
N TYR A 155 13.40 -8.05 7.90
CA TYR A 155 12.95 -7.70 9.25
C TYR A 155 13.99 -6.85 9.99
N SER A 156 15.24 -7.30 10.06
CA SER A 156 16.30 -6.57 10.78
C SER A 156 16.58 -5.20 10.17
N CYS A 157 16.54 -5.09 8.84
CA CYS A 157 16.71 -3.82 8.14
C CYS A 157 15.58 -2.84 8.46
N HIS A 158 14.32 -3.29 8.37
CA HIS A 158 13.16 -2.46 8.65
C HIS A 158 13.04 -2.07 10.13
N GLU A 159 13.40 -2.97 11.04
CA GLU A 159 13.42 -2.68 12.48
C GLU A 159 14.49 -1.63 12.82
N THR A 160 15.66 -1.69 12.18
CA THR A 160 16.77 -0.80 12.46
C THR A 160 16.63 0.57 11.78
N ASN A 161 16.15 0.61 10.54
CA ASN A 161 16.22 1.79 9.68
C ASN A 161 14.85 2.41 9.36
N GLY A 162 13.75 1.75 9.69
CA GLY A 162 12.40 2.30 9.51
C GLY A 162 12.16 3.48 10.44
N ALA A 163 11.85 4.66 9.89
CA ALA A 163 11.66 5.87 10.69
C ALA A 163 10.38 5.85 11.52
N ARG A 164 9.38 5.09 11.10
CA ARG A 164 8.11 4.94 11.81
C ARG A 164 7.50 3.58 11.57
N ASP A 165 7.19 2.86 12.65
CA ASP A 165 6.39 1.64 12.61
C ASP A 165 6.96 0.62 11.58
N THR A 166 8.29 0.43 11.61
CA THR A 166 9.09 -0.41 10.68
C THR A 166 8.96 -0.05 9.19
N THR A 167 8.50 1.17 8.87
CA THR A 167 8.37 1.64 7.49
C THR A 167 9.32 2.80 7.17
N PHE A 168 9.70 2.93 5.91
CA PHE A 168 10.64 3.94 5.44
C PHE A 168 9.93 5.25 5.06
N VAL A 169 9.07 5.75 5.95
CA VAL A 169 8.30 6.99 5.72
C VAL A 169 9.16 8.21 5.42
N GLN A 170 10.44 8.20 5.85
CA GLN A 170 11.42 9.24 5.50
C GLN A 170 11.64 9.38 4.00
N PHE A 171 11.27 8.37 3.19
CA PHE A 171 11.36 8.39 1.73
C PHE A 171 9.99 8.53 1.05
N TYR A 172 8.93 8.88 1.79
CA TYR A 172 7.58 9.03 1.23
C TYR A 172 7.19 10.52 1.13
N PRO A 173 7.62 11.23 0.08
CA PRO A 173 7.40 12.67 -0.04
C PRO A 173 5.94 13.08 -0.16
N THR A 174 5.06 12.13 -0.50
CA THR A 174 3.62 12.36 -0.59
C THR A 174 2.92 12.34 0.78
N ILE A 175 3.59 11.86 1.82
CA ILE A 175 3.16 12.02 3.21
C ILE A 175 3.69 13.38 3.65
N ALA A 176 2.79 14.37 3.80
CA ALA A 176 3.18 15.67 4.32
C ALA A 176 3.90 15.47 5.67
N PRO A 177 5.09 16.06 5.87
CA PRO A 177 5.72 16.02 7.17
C PRO A 177 4.74 16.60 8.19
N PRO A 178 4.69 16.09 9.44
CA PRO A 178 3.95 16.76 10.48
C PRO A 178 4.39 18.23 10.45
N LYS A 179 3.42 19.14 10.44
CA LYS A 179 3.72 20.58 10.53
C LYS A 179 4.48 20.75 11.83
N THR A 180 5.80 20.86 11.72
CA THR A 180 6.62 21.30 12.85
C THR A 180 6.22 22.76 13.07
N ASN A 181 5.75 23.08 14.25
CA ASN A 181 5.53 24.47 14.68
C ASN A 181 6.88 25.17 14.92
N ASP A 182 7.88 24.86 14.12
CA ASP A 182 9.16 25.54 14.14
C ASP A 182 8.98 26.82 13.36
N GLY A 183 8.60 27.85 14.12
CA GLY A 183 8.51 29.19 13.63
C GLY A 183 9.80 29.60 12.91
N VAL A 184 9.66 30.01 11.68
CA VAL A 184 10.53 30.95 10.99
C VAL A 184 9.75 32.23 10.81
#